data_bd876a3d61ee2a0d2bcba2374798e8be
#
_entry.id   bd876a3d61ee2a0d2bcba2374798e8be
#
_cell.length_a   1.000
_cell.length_b   1.000
_cell.length_c   1.000
_cell.angle_alpha   90.00
_cell.angle_beta   90.00
_cell.angle_gamma   90.00
#
_symmetry.space_group_name_H-M   'P 1'
#
loop_
_entity.id
_entity.type
_entity.pdbx_description
1 polymer ?
#
loop_
_entity_poly.entity_id
_entity_poly.type
_entity_poly.pdbx_seq_one_letter_code
_entity_poly.pdbx_strand_id
1 'polypeptide(L)'
;IASAEKKSSRAAAEGAIGSYIHTGARVGVLLELNCETDFVARGDLFQGLLRDVSMQVAACPNVEYVSTDEIPQDIIDREKSIEMGRDDLDGKPDKMKVKIVEGRIGKRLKELSLLDQPFIRDSSMTVADLVKEVAGKIGENVKVRRFTRYTLGEGIEIEQVDFATEVASMTNS
;
A
#
# COMPACT_ATOMS: atom_id res chain seq x y z
N ILE A 1 3.47 -25.49 -4.38
CA ILE A 1 3.13 -24.39 -5.32
C ILE A 1 1.78 -24.66 -5.99
N ALA A 2 1.59 -25.80 -6.69
CA ALA A 2 0.32 -26.14 -7.37
C ALA A 2 -0.93 -26.18 -6.46
N SER A 3 -0.79 -26.46 -5.17
CA SER A 3 -1.90 -26.50 -4.21
C SER A 3 -2.35 -25.09 -3.77
N ALA A 4 -1.45 -24.12 -3.72
CA ALA A 4 -1.76 -22.74 -3.37
C ALA A 4 -2.46 -21.99 -4.54
N GLU A 5 -1.99 -22.23 -5.78
CA GLU A 5 -2.61 -21.66 -6.98
C GLU A 5 -4.05 -22.17 -7.19
N LYS A 6 -4.30 -23.47 -6.92
CA LYS A 6 -5.65 -24.05 -7.00
C LYS A 6 -6.61 -23.48 -5.94
N LYS A 7 -6.09 -22.98 -4.81
CA LYS A 7 -6.89 -22.36 -3.75
C LYS A 7 -7.21 -20.89 -4.03
N SER A 8 -6.33 -20.15 -4.70
CA SER A 8 -6.51 -18.71 -4.98
C SER A 8 -7.72 -18.40 -5.89
N SER A 9 -8.23 -19.39 -6.62
CA SER A 9 -9.40 -19.26 -7.48
C SER A 9 -10.75 -19.51 -6.78
N ARG A 10 -10.74 -19.93 -5.50
CA ARG A 10 -11.98 -20.16 -4.77
C ARG A 10 -12.59 -18.85 -4.30
N ALA A 11 -13.93 -18.79 -4.28
CA ALA A 11 -14.64 -17.63 -3.79
C ALA A 11 -14.36 -17.43 -2.29
N ALA A 12 -13.84 -16.26 -1.91
CA ALA A 12 -13.61 -15.85 -0.54
C ALA A 12 -14.55 -14.67 -0.25
N ALA A 13 -15.76 -14.97 0.20
CA ALA A 13 -16.83 -14.00 0.46
C ALA A 13 -17.06 -13.74 1.95
N GLU A 14 -16.52 -14.60 2.80
CA GLU A 14 -16.46 -14.42 4.25
C GLU A 14 -15.18 -13.67 4.64
N GLY A 15 -14.98 -13.39 5.91
CA GLY A 15 -13.79 -12.71 6.41
C GLY A 15 -14.08 -11.78 7.58
N ALA A 16 -13.24 -10.77 7.74
CA ALA A 16 -13.40 -9.76 8.77
C ALA A 16 -12.88 -8.39 8.34
N ILE A 17 -13.42 -7.35 8.97
CA ILE A 17 -12.90 -5.99 8.93
C ILE A 17 -12.00 -5.79 10.16
N GLY A 18 -10.74 -5.49 9.92
CA GLY A 18 -9.79 -5.09 10.95
C GLY A 18 -9.64 -3.58 11.04
N SER A 19 -9.34 -3.10 12.24
CA SER A 19 -8.96 -1.71 12.46
C SER A 19 -7.60 -1.63 13.15
N TYR A 20 -6.82 -0.63 12.81
CA TYR A 20 -5.56 -0.34 13.47
C TYR A 20 -5.43 1.18 13.64
N ILE A 21 -5.25 1.60 14.88
CA ILE A 21 -4.92 2.99 15.20
C ILE A 21 -3.48 3.02 15.69
N HIS A 22 -2.63 3.76 15.00
CA HIS A 22 -1.23 3.87 15.38
C HIS A 22 -1.06 4.68 16.67
N THR A 23 -0.03 4.36 17.43
CA THR A 23 0.31 5.09 18.66
C THR A 23 0.38 6.59 18.40
N GLY A 24 -0.30 7.37 19.22
CA GLY A 24 -0.48 8.81 19.04
C GLY A 24 -1.72 9.21 18.25
N ALA A 25 -2.55 8.23 17.80
CA ALA A 25 -3.85 8.43 17.16
C ALA A 25 -3.85 9.37 15.94
N ARG A 26 -2.72 9.46 15.22
CA ARG A 26 -2.58 10.31 14.02
C ARG A 26 -2.76 9.56 12.70
N VAL A 27 -2.71 8.22 12.74
CA VAL A 27 -2.94 7.34 11.57
C VAL A 27 -3.92 6.26 12.00
N GLY A 28 -4.97 6.07 11.21
CA GLY A 28 -5.97 5.02 11.38
C GLY A 28 -6.19 4.24 10.09
N VAL A 29 -6.38 2.92 10.20
CA VAL A 29 -6.59 2.01 9.08
C VAL A 29 -7.83 1.17 9.34
N LEU A 30 -8.65 0.99 8.31
CA LEU A 30 -9.64 -0.09 8.20
C LEU A 30 -9.22 -0.98 7.04
N LEU A 31 -9.25 -2.30 7.23
CA LEU A 31 -8.85 -3.27 6.23
C LEU A 31 -9.84 -4.43 6.20
N GLU A 32 -10.25 -4.83 5.00
CA GLU A 32 -11.05 -6.03 4.76
C GLU A 32 -10.15 -7.17 4.30
N LEU A 33 -10.15 -8.25 5.08
CA LEU A 33 -9.48 -9.51 4.76
C LEU A 33 -10.55 -10.57 4.57
N ASN A 34 -10.55 -11.25 3.41
CA ASN A 34 -11.53 -12.27 3.09
C ASN A 34 -10.94 -13.69 3.21
N CYS A 35 -11.80 -14.65 3.50
CA CYS A 35 -11.56 -16.10 3.49
C CYS A 35 -12.80 -16.85 3.01
N GLU A 36 -12.75 -18.19 2.99
CA GLU A 36 -13.86 -19.01 2.49
C GLU A 36 -14.96 -19.21 3.53
N THR A 37 -14.62 -19.28 4.84
CA THR A 37 -15.56 -19.57 5.91
C THR A 37 -15.46 -18.59 7.08
N ASP A 38 -16.58 -18.37 7.78
CA ASP A 38 -16.66 -17.56 8.99
C ASP A 38 -15.91 -18.19 10.18
N PHE A 39 -15.77 -19.51 10.17
CA PHE A 39 -14.97 -20.24 11.16
C PHE A 39 -13.50 -19.83 11.10
N VAL A 40 -12.93 -19.78 9.89
CA VAL A 40 -11.54 -19.34 9.68
C VAL A 40 -11.37 -17.86 10.03
N ALA A 41 -12.33 -17.03 9.69
CA ALA A 41 -12.29 -15.61 10.02
C ALA A 41 -12.12 -15.31 11.51
N ARG A 42 -12.60 -16.20 12.39
CA ARG A 42 -12.49 -16.09 13.85
C ARG A 42 -11.20 -16.69 14.42
N GLY A 43 -10.44 -17.43 13.60
CA GLY A 43 -9.22 -18.11 14.03
C GLY A 43 -8.04 -17.15 14.26
N ASP A 44 -7.16 -17.50 15.20
CA ASP A 44 -6.03 -16.67 15.61
C ASP A 44 -5.06 -16.35 14.48
N LEU A 45 -4.83 -17.30 13.55
CA LEU A 45 -3.95 -17.07 12.40
C LEU A 45 -4.51 -16.01 11.46
N PHE A 46 -5.82 -16.06 11.20
CA PHE A 46 -6.49 -15.07 10.36
C PHE A 46 -6.51 -13.69 11.03
N GLN A 47 -6.89 -13.63 12.31
CA GLN A 47 -6.91 -12.39 13.07
C GLN A 47 -5.51 -11.78 13.26
N GLY A 48 -4.49 -12.61 13.40
CA GLY A 48 -3.08 -12.19 13.42
C GLY A 48 -2.67 -11.55 12.09
N LEU A 49 -2.97 -12.20 10.97
CA LEU A 49 -2.71 -11.66 9.64
C LEU A 49 -3.44 -10.33 9.40
N LEU A 50 -4.73 -10.26 9.77
CA LEU A 50 -5.54 -9.04 9.65
C LEU A 50 -4.89 -7.86 10.39
N ARG A 51 -4.39 -8.10 11.60
CA ARG A 51 -3.69 -7.09 12.41
C ARG A 51 -2.36 -6.68 11.77
N ASP A 52 -1.56 -7.65 11.34
CA ASP A 52 -0.23 -7.42 10.76
C ASP A 52 -0.33 -6.62 9.46
N VAL A 53 -1.28 -6.96 8.59
CA VAL A 53 -1.49 -6.23 7.33
C VAL A 53 -2.06 -4.83 7.58
N SER A 54 -2.96 -4.66 8.54
CA SER A 54 -3.48 -3.34 8.92
C SER A 54 -2.36 -2.42 9.45
N MET A 55 -1.46 -2.97 10.26
CA MET A 55 -0.28 -2.26 10.75
C MET A 55 0.70 -1.90 9.62
N GLN A 56 0.89 -2.81 8.65
CA GLN A 56 1.70 -2.56 7.46
C GLN A 56 1.18 -1.37 6.65
N VAL A 57 -0.15 -1.27 6.43
CA VAL A 57 -0.77 -0.12 5.75
C VAL A 57 -0.49 1.19 6.49
N ALA A 58 -0.57 1.19 7.83
CA ALA A 58 -0.27 2.37 8.62
C ALA A 58 1.21 2.79 8.53
N ALA A 59 2.12 1.82 8.41
CA ALA A 59 3.56 2.05 8.32
C ALA A 59 4.06 2.47 6.93
N CYS A 60 3.26 2.27 5.87
CA CYS A 60 3.65 2.52 4.49
C CYS A 60 2.79 3.65 3.88
N PRO A 61 3.13 4.93 4.10
CA PRO A 61 2.31 6.06 3.66
C PRO A 61 2.16 6.16 2.13
N ASN A 62 3.10 5.59 1.37
CA ASN A 62 3.07 5.63 -0.10
C ASN A 62 2.14 4.57 -0.71
N VAL A 63 1.69 3.59 0.07
CA VAL A 63 0.81 2.53 -0.42
C VAL A 63 -0.61 3.05 -0.58
N GLU A 64 -1.15 2.93 -1.79
CA GLU A 64 -2.49 3.40 -2.15
C GLU A 64 -3.40 2.27 -2.66
N TYR A 65 -2.82 1.18 -3.17
CA TYR A 65 -3.52 0.05 -3.78
C TYR A 65 -3.14 -1.26 -3.11
N VAL A 66 -4.03 -2.25 -3.16
CA VAL A 66 -3.70 -3.60 -2.64
C VAL A 66 -2.65 -4.27 -3.52
N SER A 67 -2.83 -4.22 -4.84
CA SER A 67 -1.90 -4.81 -5.82
C SER A 67 -1.65 -3.87 -7.00
N THR A 68 -0.59 -4.13 -7.76
CA THR A 68 -0.29 -3.37 -8.98
C THR A 68 -1.39 -3.49 -10.04
N ASP A 69 -2.16 -4.58 -10.04
CA ASP A 69 -3.25 -4.82 -10.99
C ASP A 69 -4.46 -3.90 -10.73
N GLU A 70 -4.56 -3.30 -9.54
CA GLU A 70 -5.64 -2.40 -9.17
C GLU A 70 -5.34 -0.93 -9.50
N ILE A 71 -4.11 -0.63 -9.94
CA ILE A 71 -3.70 0.74 -10.25
C ILE A 71 -4.38 1.18 -11.54
N PRO A 72 -5.18 2.27 -11.52
CA PRO A 72 -5.86 2.78 -12.70
C PRO A 72 -4.88 3.15 -13.82
N GLN A 73 -5.30 2.95 -15.08
CA GLN A 73 -4.45 3.19 -16.24
C GLN A 73 -4.02 4.66 -16.37
N ASP A 74 -4.88 5.59 -16.00
CA ASP A 74 -4.58 7.03 -16.01
C ASP A 74 -3.46 7.39 -15.02
N ILE A 75 -3.41 6.73 -13.86
CA ILE A 75 -2.31 6.89 -12.90
C ILE A 75 -1.00 6.33 -13.50
N ILE A 76 -1.07 5.15 -14.12
CA ILE A 76 0.10 4.56 -14.80
C ILE A 76 0.61 5.49 -15.90
N ASP A 77 -0.28 6.05 -16.72
CA ASP A 77 0.08 6.93 -17.83
C ASP A 77 0.65 8.26 -17.32
N ARG A 78 0.13 8.77 -16.22
CA ARG A 78 0.65 9.96 -15.55
C ARG A 78 2.07 9.73 -15.02
N GLU A 79 2.31 8.64 -14.32
CA GLU A 79 3.65 8.27 -13.82
C GLU A 79 4.64 8.09 -15.00
N LYS A 80 4.20 7.46 -16.10
CA LYS A 80 5.02 7.34 -17.33
C LYS A 80 5.38 8.70 -17.91
N SER A 81 4.42 9.62 -18.00
CA SER A 81 4.67 10.98 -18.50
C SER A 81 5.70 11.72 -17.65
N ILE A 82 5.59 11.61 -16.32
CA ILE A 82 6.54 12.22 -15.38
C ILE A 82 7.94 11.63 -15.59
N GLU A 83 8.06 10.31 -15.68
CA GLU A 83 9.36 9.66 -15.88
C GLU A 83 9.98 9.98 -17.25
N MET A 84 9.17 10.10 -18.32
CA MET A 84 9.65 10.49 -19.65
C MET A 84 10.19 11.92 -19.72
N GLY A 85 9.67 12.82 -18.89
CA GLY A 85 10.11 14.23 -18.81
C GLY A 85 11.32 14.48 -17.91
N ARG A 86 11.99 13.44 -17.39
CA ARG A 86 13.16 13.62 -16.52
C ARG A 86 14.41 14.01 -17.30
N ASP A 87 15.15 14.97 -16.79
CA ASP A 87 16.37 15.52 -17.39
C ASP A 87 17.46 14.46 -17.66
N ASP A 88 17.52 13.40 -16.83
CA ASP A 88 18.49 12.31 -16.98
C ASP A 88 18.25 11.42 -18.21
N LEU A 89 17.11 11.59 -18.88
CA LEU A 89 16.81 10.96 -20.17
C LEU A 89 17.18 11.82 -21.38
N ASP A 90 17.55 13.08 -21.18
CA ASP A 90 17.89 13.99 -22.26
C ASP A 90 19.07 13.46 -23.10
N GLY A 91 18.98 13.62 -24.41
CA GLY A 91 19.97 13.14 -25.33
C GLY A 91 20.02 11.63 -25.57
N LYS A 92 19.21 10.82 -24.86
CA LYS A 92 19.14 9.37 -25.11
C LYS A 92 18.23 9.06 -26.31
N PRO A 93 18.55 8.01 -27.11
CA PRO A 93 17.65 7.52 -28.15
C PRO A 93 16.29 7.11 -27.61
N ASP A 94 15.20 7.34 -28.36
CA ASP A 94 13.83 7.06 -27.90
C ASP A 94 13.61 5.62 -27.45
N LYS A 95 14.16 4.64 -28.18
CA LYS A 95 14.09 3.22 -27.78
C LYS A 95 14.73 2.94 -26.41
N MET A 96 15.78 3.68 -26.07
CA MET A 96 16.45 3.54 -24.78
C MET A 96 15.63 4.23 -23.67
N LYS A 97 15.08 5.41 -23.96
CA LYS A 97 14.17 6.12 -23.02
C LYS A 97 13.01 5.24 -22.64
N VAL A 98 12.29 4.69 -23.61
CA VAL A 98 11.14 3.79 -23.37
C VAL A 98 11.52 2.63 -22.44
N LYS A 99 12.62 1.93 -22.73
CA LYS A 99 13.06 0.78 -21.92
C LYS A 99 13.43 1.18 -20.48
N ILE A 100 14.07 2.33 -20.29
CA ILE A 100 14.40 2.85 -18.96
C ILE A 100 13.13 3.20 -18.20
N VAL A 101 12.20 3.90 -18.85
CA VAL A 101 10.92 4.30 -18.25
C VAL A 101 10.10 3.08 -17.87
N GLU A 102 9.97 2.07 -18.72
CA GLU A 102 9.27 0.81 -18.38
C GLU A 102 9.82 0.15 -17.12
N GLY A 103 11.15 0.08 -16.98
CA GLY A 103 11.78 -0.47 -15.77
C GLY A 103 11.51 0.36 -14.51
N ARG A 104 11.54 1.69 -14.63
CA ARG A 104 11.26 2.61 -13.51
C ARG A 104 9.79 2.56 -13.08
N ILE A 105 8.88 2.54 -14.07
CA ILE A 105 7.44 2.43 -13.81
C ILE A 105 7.13 1.13 -13.09
N GLY A 106 7.67 -0.01 -13.53
CA GLY A 106 7.48 -1.27 -12.84
C GLY A 106 7.87 -1.20 -11.36
N LYS A 107 8.98 -0.53 -11.04
CA LYS A 107 9.40 -0.29 -9.64
C LYS A 107 8.45 0.66 -8.91
N ARG A 108 8.08 1.78 -9.56
CA ARG A 108 7.18 2.78 -8.97
C ARG A 108 5.81 2.20 -8.64
N LEU A 109 5.21 1.40 -9.53
CA LEU A 109 3.92 0.76 -9.28
C LEU A 109 3.99 -0.21 -8.08
N LYS A 110 5.10 -0.93 -7.92
CA LYS A 110 5.31 -1.77 -6.73
C LYS A 110 5.40 -0.95 -5.44
N GLU A 111 5.96 0.24 -5.47
CA GLU A 111 5.98 1.15 -4.31
C GLU A 111 4.59 1.60 -3.87
N LEU A 112 3.62 1.66 -4.79
CA LEU A 112 2.22 1.97 -4.52
C LEU A 112 1.39 0.77 -4.07
N SER A 113 1.90 -0.46 -4.25
CA SER A 113 1.21 -1.72 -3.98
C SER A 113 1.53 -2.25 -2.58
N LEU A 114 0.48 -2.56 -1.81
CA LEU A 114 0.61 -3.17 -0.48
C LEU A 114 1.27 -4.54 -0.54
N LEU A 115 0.82 -5.39 -1.48
CA LEU A 115 1.29 -6.78 -1.58
C LEU A 115 2.76 -6.89 -1.96
N ASP A 116 3.31 -5.90 -2.66
CA ASP A 116 4.70 -5.84 -3.08
C ASP A 116 5.65 -5.28 -2.00
N GLN A 117 5.12 -4.71 -0.90
CA GLN A 117 5.96 -4.16 0.16
C GLN A 117 6.70 -5.26 0.91
N PRO A 118 7.96 -5.02 1.31
CA PRO A 118 8.60 -5.85 2.32
C PRO A 118 7.79 -5.82 3.61
N PHE A 119 7.57 -6.98 4.24
CA PHE A 119 6.83 -7.04 5.49
C PHE A 119 7.63 -6.38 6.62
N ILE A 120 7.03 -5.45 7.35
CA ILE A 120 7.73 -4.61 8.33
C ILE A 120 8.34 -5.38 9.51
N ARG A 121 7.81 -6.58 9.84
CA ARG A 121 8.35 -7.45 10.89
C ARG A 121 9.39 -8.46 10.37
N ASP A 122 9.38 -8.72 9.07
CA ASP A 122 10.32 -9.61 8.41
C ASP A 122 10.53 -9.17 6.96
N SER A 123 11.54 -8.35 6.73
CA SER A 123 11.86 -7.80 5.41
C SER A 123 12.39 -8.83 4.39
N SER A 124 12.58 -10.09 4.80
CA SER A 124 12.97 -11.17 3.89
C SER A 124 11.81 -11.69 3.04
N MET A 125 10.57 -11.32 3.40
CA MET A 125 9.36 -11.67 2.68
C MET A 125 8.53 -10.43 2.34
N THR A 126 7.71 -10.54 1.30
CA THR A 126 6.71 -9.53 0.95
C THR A 126 5.41 -9.75 1.73
N VAL A 127 4.53 -8.75 1.74
CA VAL A 127 3.17 -8.92 2.27
C VAL A 127 2.42 -10.02 1.50
N ALA A 128 2.62 -10.12 0.18
CA ALA A 128 2.04 -11.22 -0.62
C ALA A 128 2.51 -12.59 -0.14
N ASP A 129 3.80 -12.74 0.21
CA ASP A 129 4.34 -13.99 0.72
C ASP A 129 3.76 -14.33 2.08
N LEU A 130 3.61 -13.35 2.97
CA LEU A 130 2.95 -13.51 4.26
C LEU A 130 1.51 -14.02 4.10
N VAL A 131 0.72 -13.39 3.22
CA VAL A 131 -0.67 -13.80 2.94
C VAL A 131 -0.71 -15.24 2.42
N LYS A 132 0.16 -15.61 1.48
CA LYS A 132 0.26 -16.97 0.94
C LYS A 132 0.66 -18.00 1.99
N GLU A 133 1.61 -17.66 2.85
CA GLU A 133 2.05 -18.53 3.95
C GLU A 133 0.91 -18.82 4.91
N VAL A 134 0.19 -17.78 5.36
CA VAL A 134 -0.94 -17.93 6.28
C VAL A 134 -2.10 -18.68 5.61
N ALA A 135 -2.44 -18.36 4.36
CA ALA A 135 -3.45 -19.09 3.58
C ALA A 135 -3.09 -20.58 3.44
N GLY A 136 -1.80 -20.89 3.26
CA GLY A 136 -1.30 -22.25 3.24
C GLY A 136 -1.50 -23.01 4.55
N LYS A 137 -1.22 -22.35 5.69
CA LYS A 137 -1.41 -22.91 7.04
C LYS A 137 -2.90 -23.12 7.37
N ILE A 138 -3.74 -22.16 7.01
CA ILE A 138 -5.19 -22.21 7.24
C ILE A 138 -5.85 -23.25 6.33
N GLY A 139 -5.37 -23.42 5.10
CA GLY A 139 -5.95 -24.34 4.11
C GLY A 139 -7.07 -23.74 3.27
N GLU A 140 -7.37 -22.44 3.41
CA GLU A 140 -8.36 -21.71 2.63
C GLU A 140 -7.72 -20.63 1.75
N ASN A 141 -8.49 -20.11 0.77
CA ASN A 141 -8.14 -18.90 0.07
C ASN A 141 -8.28 -17.71 1.03
N VAL A 142 -7.21 -16.92 1.16
CA VAL A 142 -7.19 -15.69 1.94
C VAL A 142 -6.77 -14.55 1.05
N LYS A 143 -7.53 -13.45 1.05
CA LYS A 143 -7.31 -12.33 0.17
C LYS A 143 -7.46 -11.00 0.92
N VAL A 144 -6.47 -10.12 0.80
CA VAL A 144 -6.64 -8.71 1.14
C VAL A 144 -7.57 -8.09 0.09
N ARG A 145 -8.73 -7.62 0.52
CA ARG A 145 -9.76 -7.09 -0.39
C ARG A 145 -9.57 -5.61 -0.67
N ARG A 146 -9.47 -4.83 0.38
CA ARG A 146 -9.36 -3.37 0.34
C ARG A 146 -8.95 -2.81 1.69
N PHE A 147 -8.49 -1.57 1.68
CA PHE A 147 -8.22 -0.81 2.90
C PHE A 147 -8.56 0.68 2.71
N THR A 148 -8.70 1.37 3.82
CA THR A 148 -8.75 2.82 3.90
C THR A 148 -7.81 3.27 5.00
N ARG A 149 -7.00 4.30 4.72
CA ARG A 149 -6.13 4.94 5.69
C ARG A 149 -6.53 6.39 5.86
N TYR A 150 -6.58 6.84 7.10
CA TYR A 150 -6.71 8.24 7.45
C TYR A 150 -5.44 8.70 8.14
N THR A 151 -4.89 9.82 7.68
CA THR A 151 -3.78 10.51 8.33
C THR A 151 -4.28 11.87 8.81
N LEU A 152 -4.10 12.16 10.08
CA LEU A 152 -4.58 13.42 10.67
C LEU A 152 -3.95 14.62 9.95
N GLY A 153 -4.80 15.53 9.46
CA GLY A 153 -4.39 16.74 8.74
C GLY A 153 -4.06 16.53 7.26
N GLU A 154 -4.22 15.33 6.72
CA GLU A 154 -4.01 15.06 5.30
C GLU A 154 -4.99 15.89 4.43
N GLY A 155 -4.45 16.60 3.42
CA GLY A 155 -5.23 17.43 2.52
C GLY A 155 -5.68 18.80 3.10
N ILE A 156 -5.30 19.14 4.34
CA ILE A 156 -5.55 20.46 4.90
C ILE A 156 -4.38 21.38 4.54
N GLU A 157 -4.64 22.42 3.76
CA GLU A 157 -3.69 23.50 3.52
C GLU A 157 -3.50 24.31 4.82
N ILE A 158 -2.30 24.28 5.38
CA ILE A 158 -1.92 25.14 6.49
C ILE A 158 -1.25 26.35 5.87
N GLU A 159 -1.85 27.55 6.00
CA GLU A 159 -1.13 28.80 5.72
C GLU A 159 0.13 28.81 6.60
N GLN A 160 1.29 28.75 5.95
CA GLN A 160 2.55 28.99 6.64
C GLN A 160 2.57 30.50 7.00
N VAL A 161 2.17 30.80 8.22
CA VAL A 161 2.43 32.12 8.78
C VAL A 161 3.95 32.24 8.88
N ASP A 162 4.54 33.09 8.04
CA ASP A 162 5.96 33.37 8.09
C ASP A 162 6.23 34.09 9.45
N PHE A 163 6.75 33.30 10.39
CA PHE A 163 7.05 33.74 11.73
C PHE A 163 7.98 34.97 11.75
N ALA A 164 8.82 35.13 10.72
CA ALA A 164 9.69 36.29 10.56
C ALA A 164 8.88 37.56 10.25
N THR A 165 7.83 37.43 9.44
CA THR A 165 6.91 38.55 9.13
C THR A 165 6.07 38.95 10.34
N GLU A 166 5.62 37.99 11.14
CA GLU A 166 4.84 38.22 12.35
C GLU A 166 5.70 38.92 13.42
N VAL A 167 6.93 38.49 13.66
CA VAL A 167 7.89 39.11 14.56
C VAL A 167 8.26 40.53 14.10
N ALA A 168 8.47 40.71 12.77
CA ALA A 168 8.76 42.06 12.22
C ALA A 168 7.59 43.03 12.41
N SER A 169 6.34 42.57 12.36
CA SER A 169 5.16 43.40 12.59
C SER A 169 5.01 43.82 14.08
N MET A 170 5.44 42.96 15.01
CA MET A 170 5.40 43.24 16.46
C MET A 170 6.51 44.19 16.92
N THR A 171 7.64 44.27 16.20
CA THR A 171 8.76 45.16 16.55
C THR A 171 8.64 46.57 15.98
N ASN A 172 7.69 46.82 15.08
CA ASN A 172 7.44 48.11 14.45
C ASN A 172 6.19 48.85 15.02
N SER A 173 5.65 48.37 16.14
CA SER A 173 4.59 49.01 16.91
C SER A 173 5.13 49.54 18.24
#